data_c70e77de8b89d1c5a87f29e101a7ad6d
#
_entry.id   c70e77de8b89d1c5a87f29e101a7ad6d
#
_cell.length_a   1.000
_cell.length_b   1.000
_cell.length_c   1.000
_cell.angle_alpha   90.00
_cell.angle_beta   90.00
_cell.angle_gamma   90.00
#
_symmetry.space_group_name_H-M   'P 1'
#
loop_
_entity.id
_entity.type
_entity.pdbx_description
1 polymer ?
#
loop_
_entity_poly.entity_id
_entity_poly.type
_entity_poly.pdbx_seq_one_letter_code
_entity_poly.pdbx_strand_id
1 'polypeptide(L)'
;DGGQGDFIRVTVDCPGLGAAPYLELYSVRESGAGLRLISACAVRSARYRTILVDRGFVADVISARPPVNPDDKTPVTLVGVLRAPDKATFVTPPNDLEGNHWYSRDIPAMAARLKALSPAPIILAAETSSNPGWQALKPEPLPAEIPNRHLEYALTWFGLAGALAAVYAAMLWRWWKA
;
A
#
# COMPACT_ATOMS: atom_id res chain seq x y z
N ASP A 1 -11.08 -18.75 -0.02
CA ASP A 1 -9.75 -18.87 -0.65
C ASP A 1 -9.31 -17.52 -1.18
N GLY A 2 -8.73 -16.67 -0.29
CA GLY A 2 -8.29 -15.30 -0.60
C GLY A 2 -6.94 -15.19 -1.29
N GLY A 3 -6.28 -16.28 -1.65
CA GLY A 3 -4.93 -16.26 -2.22
C GLY A 3 -4.82 -16.37 -3.75
N GLN A 4 -5.90 -16.71 -4.43
CA GLN A 4 -5.85 -16.97 -5.89
C GLN A 4 -5.92 -15.71 -6.78
N GLY A 5 -6.15 -14.52 -6.23
CA GLY A 5 -6.23 -13.26 -6.98
C GLY A 5 -5.16 -12.25 -6.64
N ASP A 6 -4.18 -12.59 -5.79
CA ASP A 6 -3.14 -11.67 -5.36
C ASP A 6 -2.09 -11.45 -6.46
N PHE A 7 -1.69 -10.17 -6.64
CA PHE A 7 -0.72 -9.72 -7.66
C PHE A 7 -1.13 -9.89 -9.13
N ILE A 8 -2.43 -10.06 -9.41
CA ILE A 8 -2.92 -10.06 -10.79
C ILE A 8 -3.12 -8.61 -11.25
N ARG A 9 -2.46 -8.25 -12.36
CA ARG A 9 -2.68 -6.95 -13.02
C ARG A 9 -3.96 -6.98 -13.84
N VAL A 10 -4.82 -5.99 -13.62
CA VAL A 10 -6.12 -5.86 -14.31
C VAL A 10 -6.35 -4.43 -14.79
N THR A 11 -7.20 -4.29 -15.80
CA THR A 11 -7.73 -3.00 -16.22
C THR A 11 -9.21 -2.92 -15.81
N VAL A 12 -9.59 -1.81 -15.18
CA VAL A 12 -10.95 -1.61 -14.67
C VAL A 12 -11.45 -0.22 -15.04
N ASP A 13 -12.69 -0.15 -15.51
CA ASP A 13 -13.37 1.11 -15.77
C ASP A 13 -14.16 1.53 -14.52
N CYS A 14 -13.83 2.70 -14.00
CA CYS A 14 -14.39 3.28 -12.78
C CYS A 14 -14.92 4.72 -13.04
N PRO A 15 -16.09 4.87 -13.66
CA PRO A 15 -16.63 6.21 -13.94
C PRO A 15 -16.81 7.01 -12.65
N GLY A 16 -16.38 8.28 -12.67
CA GLY A 16 -16.47 9.20 -11.55
C GLY A 16 -15.41 9.01 -10.47
N LEU A 17 -14.50 8.05 -10.59
CA LEU A 17 -13.52 7.76 -9.55
C LEU A 17 -12.63 8.95 -9.21
N GLY A 18 -12.33 9.83 -10.17
CA GLY A 18 -11.52 11.03 -9.96
C GLY A 18 -12.04 11.95 -8.86
N ALA A 19 -13.36 12.07 -8.76
CA ALA A 19 -14.06 12.89 -7.79
C ALA A 19 -14.88 12.07 -6.76
N ALA A 20 -14.69 10.74 -6.71
CA ALA A 20 -15.41 9.87 -5.78
C ALA A 20 -15.03 10.14 -4.32
N PRO A 21 -15.96 9.94 -3.36
CA PRO A 21 -15.67 9.92 -1.93
C PRO A 21 -14.52 8.96 -1.62
N TYR A 22 -13.72 9.29 -0.62
CA TYR A 22 -12.55 8.50 -0.25
C TYR A 22 -12.36 8.40 1.27
N LEU A 23 -11.60 7.39 1.65
CA LEU A 23 -11.06 7.18 2.99
C LEU A 23 -9.57 7.49 2.99
N GLU A 24 -9.06 7.98 4.11
CA GLU A 24 -7.65 8.33 4.30
C GLU A 24 -6.94 7.24 5.11
N LEU A 25 -6.21 6.38 4.41
CA LEU A 25 -5.42 5.32 5.03
C LEU A 25 -3.99 5.82 5.26
N TYR A 26 -3.59 5.87 6.53
CA TYR A 26 -2.23 6.25 6.93
C TYR A 26 -1.17 5.33 6.33
N SER A 27 -0.11 5.91 5.82
CA SER A 27 0.98 5.18 5.18
C SER A 27 2.30 5.90 5.38
N VAL A 28 3.36 5.15 5.66
CA VAL A 28 4.72 5.68 5.74
C VAL A 28 5.52 5.13 4.57
N ARG A 29 6.29 6.01 3.91
CA ARG A 29 7.14 5.71 2.76
C ARG A 29 8.57 6.18 3.04
N GLU A 30 9.51 5.83 2.19
CA GLU A 30 10.86 6.39 2.26
C GLU A 30 10.85 7.92 2.13
N SER A 31 9.88 8.46 1.39
CA SER A 31 9.67 9.91 1.23
C SER A 31 8.98 10.59 2.42
N GLY A 32 8.57 9.86 3.45
CA GLY A 32 7.90 10.36 4.63
C GLY A 32 6.50 9.78 4.87
N ALA A 33 5.83 10.32 5.87
CA ALA A 33 4.45 9.99 6.19
C ALA A 33 3.46 10.62 5.20
N GLY A 34 2.30 10.02 5.07
CA GLY A 34 1.21 10.50 4.23
C GLY A 34 0.00 9.60 4.28
N LEU A 35 -0.89 9.79 3.34
CA LEU A 35 -2.18 9.14 3.29
C LEU A 35 -2.39 8.48 1.92
N ARG A 36 -3.00 7.32 1.92
CA ARG A 36 -3.51 6.66 0.72
C ARG A 36 -4.99 6.91 0.62
N LEU A 37 -5.46 7.27 -0.56
CA LEU A 37 -6.88 7.52 -0.79
C LEU A 37 -7.55 6.25 -1.31
N ILE A 38 -8.51 5.74 -0.52
CA ILE A 38 -9.27 4.54 -0.87
C ILE A 38 -10.68 4.95 -1.27
N SER A 39 -11.11 4.59 -2.47
CA SER A 39 -12.46 4.86 -2.98
C SER A 39 -13.13 3.57 -3.45
N ALA A 40 -14.45 3.61 -3.59
CA ALA A 40 -15.22 2.51 -4.14
C ALA A 40 -15.39 2.65 -5.65
N CYS A 41 -15.20 1.57 -6.39
CA CYS A 41 -15.46 1.46 -7.82
C CYS A 41 -16.53 0.40 -8.08
N ALA A 42 -17.56 0.75 -8.80
CA ALA A 42 -18.60 -0.21 -9.23
C ALA A 42 -18.02 -1.16 -10.30
N VAL A 43 -18.21 -2.46 -10.11
CA VAL A 43 -17.73 -3.48 -11.05
C VAL A 43 -18.87 -4.37 -11.50
N ARG A 44 -18.76 -4.92 -12.71
CA ARG A 44 -19.70 -5.88 -13.27
C ARG A 44 -19.18 -7.30 -13.07
N SER A 45 -19.51 -7.90 -11.94
CA SER A 45 -19.14 -9.28 -11.63
C SER A 45 -20.36 -10.06 -11.18
N ALA A 46 -20.36 -11.38 -11.37
CA ALA A 46 -21.44 -12.25 -10.91
C ALA A 46 -21.57 -12.31 -9.38
N ARG A 47 -20.48 -12.05 -8.65
CA ARG A 47 -20.39 -12.21 -7.19
C ARG A 47 -20.30 -10.87 -6.45
N TYR A 48 -19.59 -9.91 -7.02
CA TYR A 48 -19.30 -8.64 -6.37
C TYR A 48 -19.81 -7.46 -7.20
N ARG A 49 -20.30 -6.42 -6.52
CA ARG A 49 -20.76 -5.19 -7.17
C ARG A 49 -19.78 -4.05 -7.07
N THR A 50 -18.84 -4.15 -6.13
CA THR A 50 -17.89 -3.07 -5.86
C THR A 50 -16.52 -3.66 -5.58
N ILE A 51 -15.47 -2.95 -5.99
CA ILE A 51 -14.10 -3.17 -5.54
C ILE A 51 -13.58 -1.89 -4.89
N LEU A 52 -12.85 -2.01 -3.80
CA LEU A 52 -12.14 -0.87 -3.23
C LEU A 52 -10.86 -0.63 -4.03
N VAL A 53 -10.62 0.64 -4.35
CA VAL A 53 -9.48 1.08 -5.15
C VAL A 53 -8.58 1.94 -4.29
N ASP A 54 -7.35 1.51 -4.12
CA ASP A 54 -6.27 2.31 -3.57
C ASP A 54 -5.73 3.20 -4.70
N ARG A 55 -6.12 4.48 -4.67
CA ARG A 55 -5.86 5.46 -5.73
C ARG A 55 -4.43 5.98 -5.73
N GLY A 56 -3.68 5.73 -4.66
CA GLY A 56 -2.31 6.18 -4.50
C GLY A 56 -2.06 6.99 -3.23
N PHE A 57 -0.88 7.56 -3.16
CA PHE A 57 -0.32 8.23 -1.99
C PHE A 57 -0.31 9.76 -2.15
N VAL A 58 -0.63 10.46 -1.06
CA VAL A 58 -0.49 11.91 -0.89
C VAL A 58 0.41 12.14 0.31
N ALA A 59 1.49 12.89 0.14
CA ALA A 59 2.38 13.23 1.25
C ALA A 59 1.67 14.11 2.28
N ASP A 60 1.96 13.93 3.56
CA ASP A 60 1.31 14.62 4.68
C ASP A 60 1.53 16.14 4.65
N VAL A 61 2.66 16.58 4.11
CA VAL A 61 2.95 18.01 3.89
C VAL A 61 1.98 18.71 2.93
N ILE A 62 1.17 17.93 2.18
CA ILE A 62 0.15 18.44 1.27
C ILE A 62 -1.19 18.40 1.99
N SER A 63 -1.65 19.54 2.50
CA SER A 63 -2.94 19.66 3.19
C SER A 63 -4.14 19.63 2.22
N ALA A 64 -3.92 19.97 0.94
CA ALA A 64 -4.96 19.91 -0.07
C ALA A 64 -5.44 18.47 -0.30
N ARG A 65 -6.72 18.32 -0.61
CA ARG A 65 -7.35 17.04 -0.95
C ARG A 65 -8.11 17.17 -2.27
N PRO A 66 -8.23 16.09 -3.06
CA PRO A 66 -9.01 16.15 -4.29
C PRO A 66 -10.46 16.47 -3.98
N PRO A 67 -11.12 17.29 -4.82
CA PRO A 67 -12.53 17.61 -4.64
C PRO A 67 -13.39 16.36 -4.75
N VAL A 68 -14.46 16.30 -3.96
CA VAL A 68 -15.42 15.19 -3.98
C VAL A 68 -16.70 15.66 -4.67
N ASN A 69 -17.12 14.94 -5.71
CA ASN A 69 -18.40 15.10 -6.38
C ASN A 69 -18.99 13.71 -6.67
N PRO A 70 -19.94 13.23 -5.84
CA PRO A 70 -20.55 11.92 -6.01
C PRO A 70 -21.32 11.74 -7.32
N ASP A 71 -21.74 12.85 -7.95
CA ASP A 71 -22.50 12.85 -9.19
C ASP A 71 -21.62 12.82 -10.45
N ASP A 72 -20.30 12.96 -10.28
CA ASP A 72 -19.36 12.86 -11.38
C ASP A 72 -19.42 11.47 -12.03
N LYS A 73 -19.47 11.47 -13.37
CA LYS A 73 -19.49 10.23 -14.19
C LYS A 73 -18.36 10.25 -15.20
N THR A 74 -17.38 11.12 -15.05
CA THR A 74 -16.23 11.19 -15.95
C THR A 74 -15.59 9.81 -16.07
N PRO A 75 -15.43 9.28 -17.29
CA PRO A 75 -14.81 7.98 -17.49
C PRO A 75 -13.38 7.96 -16.95
N VAL A 76 -13.07 6.96 -16.13
CA VAL A 76 -11.72 6.71 -15.60
C VAL A 76 -11.40 5.25 -15.81
N THR A 77 -10.41 4.95 -16.63
CA THR A 77 -9.89 3.61 -16.81
C THR A 77 -8.58 3.48 -16.03
N LEU A 78 -8.51 2.51 -15.14
CA LEU A 78 -7.34 2.23 -14.31
C LEU A 78 -6.67 0.93 -14.73
N VAL A 79 -5.35 0.96 -14.74
CA VAL A 79 -4.52 -0.24 -14.64
C VAL A 79 -4.07 -0.35 -13.19
N GLY A 80 -4.15 -1.53 -12.61
CA GLY A 80 -3.74 -1.76 -11.24
C GLY A 80 -3.57 -3.24 -10.93
N VAL A 81 -3.11 -3.52 -9.74
CA VAL A 81 -2.83 -4.87 -9.26
C VAL A 81 -3.80 -5.22 -8.13
N LEU A 82 -4.42 -6.39 -8.24
CA LEU A 82 -5.26 -6.94 -7.19
C LEU A 82 -4.37 -7.37 -6.01
N ARG A 83 -4.75 -6.97 -4.80
CA ARG A 83 -4.02 -7.31 -3.58
C ARG A 83 -4.97 -7.72 -2.46
N ALA A 84 -4.58 -8.77 -1.75
CA ALA A 84 -5.23 -9.10 -0.49
C ALA A 84 -5.04 -7.96 0.52
N PRO A 85 -6.03 -7.68 1.38
CA PRO A 85 -5.88 -6.68 2.43
C PRO A 85 -4.83 -7.12 3.44
N ASP A 86 -3.99 -6.18 3.88
CA ASP A 86 -3.05 -6.42 4.98
C ASP A 86 -3.83 -6.67 6.28
N LYS A 87 -3.44 -7.70 7.02
CA LYS A 87 -4.04 -7.99 8.32
C LYS A 87 -3.49 -7.02 9.35
N ALA A 88 -4.38 -6.46 10.17
CA ALA A 88 -3.97 -5.70 11.35
C ALA A 88 -3.13 -6.59 12.28
N THR A 89 -2.07 -6.01 12.84
CA THR A 89 -1.20 -6.66 13.81
C THR A 89 -1.47 -6.09 15.21
N PHE A 90 -0.87 -6.65 16.24
CA PHE A 90 -1.04 -6.18 17.63
C PHE A 90 -0.50 -4.74 17.86
N VAL A 91 0.33 -4.24 16.97
CA VAL A 91 0.87 -2.86 17.01
C VAL A 91 0.08 -1.90 16.13
N THR A 92 -0.88 -2.39 15.34
CA THR A 92 -1.69 -1.55 14.45
C THR A 92 -2.74 -0.81 15.29
N PRO A 93 -2.79 0.54 15.28
CA PRO A 93 -3.83 1.29 15.95
C PRO A 93 -5.22 0.93 15.40
N PRO A 94 -6.28 1.04 16.21
CA PRO A 94 -7.65 0.88 15.72
C PRO A 94 -8.00 1.97 14.70
N ASN A 95 -8.83 1.62 13.72
CA ASN A 95 -9.34 2.58 12.76
C ASN A 95 -10.29 3.57 13.45
N ASP A 96 -10.12 4.87 13.19
CA ASP A 96 -11.04 5.92 13.60
C ASP A 96 -12.04 6.19 12.47
N LEU A 97 -13.25 5.61 12.62
CA LEU A 97 -14.29 5.69 11.60
C LEU A 97 -14.93 7.09 11.53
N GLU A 98 -14.97 7.82 12.64
CA GLU A 98 -15.57 9.16 12.70
C GLU A 98 -14.63 10.21 12.10
N GLY A 99 -13.36 10.19 12.47
CA GLY A 99 -12.33 11.08 11.95
C GLY A 99 -11.82 10.73 10.55
N ASN A 100 -12.30 9.64 9.94
CA ASN A 100 -11.83 9.13 8.64
C ASN A 100 -10.32 8.78 8.64
N HIS A 101 -9.78 8.39 9.79
CA HIS A 101 -8.38 7.97 9.90
C HIS A 101 -8.26 6.45 9.96
N TRP A 102 -7.67 5.88 8.94
CA TRP A 102 -7.54 4.44 8.79
C TRP A 102 -6.08 4.00 8.93
N TYR A 103 -5.86 2.93 9.67
CA TYR A 103 -4.53 2.34 9.91
C TYR A 103 -4.41 0.92 9.37
N SER A 104 -5.55 0.30 9.04
CA SER A 104 -5.63 -1.03 8.44
C SER A 104 -6.70 -1.09 7.36
N ARG A 105 -6.53 -2.02 6.41
CA ARG A 105 -7.46 -2.23 5.30
C ARG A 105 -8.58 -3.20 5.70
N ASP A 106 -9.50 -2.72 6.53
CA ASP A 106 -10.73 -3.45 6.88
C ASP A 106 -11.76 -3.23 5.78
N ILE A 107 -11.82 -4.14 4.79
CA ILE A 107 -12.70 -4.02 3.63
C ILE A 107 -14.18 -3.90 4.04
N PRO A 108 -14.73 -4.72 4.95
CA PRO A 108 -16.12 -4.57 5.43
C PRO A 108 -16.41 -3.18 6.00
N ALA A 109 -15.58 -2.68 6.91
CA ALA A 109 -15.78 -1.38 7.53
C ALA A 109 -15.60 -0.22 6.52
N MET A 110 -14.58 -0.30 5.67
CA MET A 110 -14.35 0.68 4.59
C MET A 110 -15.52 0.73 3.61
N ALA A 111 -16.02 -0.44 3.18
CA ALA A 111 -17.15 -0.54 2.27
C ALA A 111 -18.43 0.03 2.89
N ALA A 112 -18.70 -0.25 4.16
CA ALA A 112 -19.82 0.34 4.89
C ALA A 112 -19.73 1.88 4.92
N ARG A 113 -18.56 2.43 5.22
CA ARG A 113 -18.32 3.89 5.26
C ARG A 113 -18.48 4.54 3.89
N LEU A 114 -18.08 3.87 2.82
CA LEU A 114 -18.23 4.34 1.43
C LEU A 114 -19.59 3.96 0.81
N LYS A 115 -20.49 3.32 1.56
CA LYS A 115 -21.79 2.81 1.08
C LYS A 115 -21.64 1.89 -0.14
N ALA A 116 -20.55 1.14 -0.18
CA ALA A 116 -20.23 0.20 -1.26
C ALA A 116 -20.98 -1.14 -1.05
N LEU A 117 -21.75 -1.56 -2.04
CA LEU A 117 -22.57 -2.77 -1.97
C LEU A 117 -21.77 -4.00 -2.43
N SER A 118 -21.90 -5.11 -1.73
CA SER A 118 -21.28 -6.40 -2.09
C SER A 118 -19.80 -6.25 -2.49
N PRO A 119 -18.93 -5.77 -1.59
CA PRO A 119 -17.53 -5.50 -1.89
C PRO A 119 -16.76 -6.80 -2.17
N ALA A 120 -15.82 -6.75 -3.11
CA ALA A 120 -14.84 -7.81 -3.30
C ALA A 120 -13.91 -7.90 -2.09
N PRO A 121 -13.45 -9.10 -1.66
CA PRO A 121 -12.55 -9.27 -0.51
C PRO A 121 -11.09 -8.96 -0.84
N ILE A 122 -10.86 -8.17 -1.89
CA ILE A 122 -9.55 -7.74 -2.38
C ILE A 122 -9.61 -6.26 -2.74
N ILE A 123 -8.45 -5.61 -2.79
CA ILE A 123 -8.29 -4.19 -3.13
C ILE A 123 -7.54 -4.09 -4.46
N LEU A 124 -7.93 -3.15 -5.30
CA LEU A 124 -7.20 -2.78 -6.50
C LEU A 124 -6.19 -1.66 -6.15
N ALA A 125 -4.91 -1.95 -6.19
CA ALA A 125 -3.86 -0.94 -6.07
C ALA A 125 -3.63 -0.31 -7.46
N ALA A 126 -3.97 0.96 -7.62
CA ALA A 126 -3.85 1.65 -8.89
C ALA A 126 -2.38 1.92 -9.25
N GLU A 127 -1.98 1.54 -10.46
CA GLU A 127 -0.69 1.86 -11.07
C GLU A 127 -0.76 3.10 -11.97
N THR A 128 -1.98 3.47 -12.41
CA THR A 128 -2.24 4.67 -13.20
C THR A 128 -3.03 5.69 -12.40
N SER A 129 -2.93 6.97 -12.78
CA SER A 129 -3.63 8.05 -12.07
C SER A 129 -5.14 7.93 -12.23
N SER A 130 -5.86 8.02 -11.11
CA SER A 130 -7.32 8.15 -11.08
C SER A 130 -7.80 9.58 -11.24
N ASN A 131 -6.92 10.56 -11.13
CA ASN A 131 -7.23 11.98 -11.29
C ASN A 131 -6.01 12.72 -11.88
N PRO A 132 -5.85 12.71 -13.21
CA PRO A 132 -4.72 13.37 -13.88
C PRO A 132 -4.65 14.87 -13.61
N GLY A 133 -5.78 15.52 -13.34
CA GLY A 133 -5.85 16.94 -13.02
C GLY A 133 -5.33 17.28 -11.61
N TRP A 134 -5.14 16.27 -10.74
CA TRP A 134 -4.65 16.45 -9.38
C TRP A 134 -3.38 15.65 -9.12
N GLN A 135 -2.24 16.19 -9.54
CA GLN A 135 -0.95 15.50 -9.57
C GLN A 135 -0.35 15.18 -8.19
N ALA A 136 -0.90 15.74 -7.11
CA ALA A 136 -0.44 15.44 -5.76
C ALA A 136 -0.77 14.00 -5.31
N LEU A 137 -1.81 13.39 -5.90
CA LEU A 137 -2.14 11.97 -5.70
C LEU A 137 -1.31 11.14 -6.67
N LYS A 138 -0.31 10.46 -6.12
CA LYS A 138 0.60 9.63 -6.90
C LYS A 138 0.20 8.16 -6.79
N PRO A 139 -0.22 7.52 -7.90
CA PRO A 139 -0.34 6.07 -7.93
C PRO A 139 1.02 5.44 -7.66
N GLU A 140 1.02 4.24 -7.14
CA GLU A 140 2.24 3.55 -6.76
C GLU A 140 2.31 2.21 -7.47
N PRO A 141 2.93 2.18 -8.67
CA PRO A 141 3.17 0.93 -9.36
C PRO A 141 4.05 0.02 -8.50
N LEU A 142 3.81 -1.28 -8.61
CA LEU A 142 4.70 -2.25 -7.98
C LEU A 142 6.11 -2.06 -8.55
N PRO A 143 7.17 -2.09 -7.71
CA PRO A 143 8.54 -1.99 -8.21
C PRO A 143 8.80 -3.14 -9.19
N ALA A 144 9.29 -2.79 -10.37
CA ALA A 144 9.62 -3.76 -11.42
C ALA A 144 10.77 -4.68 -10.99
N GLU A 145 11.63 -4.17 -10.12
CA GLU A 145 12.77 -4.91 -9.56
C GLU A 145 12.85 -4.65 -8.05
N ILE A 146 12.94 -5.74 -7.29
CA ILE A 146 13.24 -5.69 -5.85
C ILE A 146 14.77 -5.83 -5.74
N PRO A 147 15.50 -4.79 -5.27
CA PRO A 147 16.94 -4.88 -5.14
C PRO A 147 17.33 -6.00 -4.17
N ASN A 148 17.98 -7.02 -4.72
CA ASN A 148 18.47 -8.15 -3.93
C ASN A 148 19.84 -7.80 -3.33
N ARG A 149 19.86 -7.31 -2.10
CA ARG A 149 21.09 -6.97 -1.36
C ARG A 149 21.57 -8.08 -0.42
N HIS A 150 21.06 -9.29 -0.56
CA HIS A 150 21.43 -10.39 0.35
C HIS A 150 22.93 -10.70 0.33
N LEU A 151 23.59 -10.57 -0.82
CA LEU A 151 25.04 -10.76 -0.92
C LEU A 151 25.82 -9.69 -0.15
N GLU A 152 25.41 -8.43 -0.24
CA GLU A 152 26.06 -7.32 0.50
C GLU A 152 25.93 -7.53 2.01
N TYR A 153 24.75 -7.92 2.49
CA TYR A 153 24.54 -8.25 3.90
C TYR A 153 25.36 -9.45 4.32
N ALA A 154 25.40 -10.51 3.51
CA ALA A 154 26.19 -11.72 3.82
C ALA A 154 27.68 -11.37 3.93
N LEU A 155 28.25 -10.63 2.98
CA LEU A 155 29.65 -10.19 3.01
C LEU A 155 29.95 -9.32 4.25
N THR A 156 29.05 -8.43 4.62
CA THR A 156 29.19 -7.61 5.82
C THR A 156 29.27 -8.47 7.09
N TRP A 157 28.33 -9.41 7.25
CA TRP A 157 28.28 -10.29 8.42
C TRP A 157 29.46 -11.23 8.49
N PHE A 158 29.86 -11.85 7.37
CA PHE A 158 31.06 -12.70 7.33
C PHE A 158 32.33 -11.91 7.56
N GLY A 159 32.43 -10.67 7.06
CA GLY A 159 33.55 -9.79 7.31
C GLY A 159 33.70 -9.45 8.81
N LEU A 160 32.57 -9.09 9.46
CA LEU A 160 32.55 -8.84 10.90
C LEU A 160 32.91 -10.08 11.72
N ALA A 161 32.38 -11.23 11.36
CA ALA A 161 32.69 -12.51 12.02
C ALA A 161 34.18 -12.86 11.86
N GLY A 162 34.74 -12.69 10.68
CA GLY A 162 36.17 -12.89 10.41
C GLY A 162 37.07 -11.94 11.21
N ALA A 163 36.71 -10.66 11.27
CA ALA A 163 37.44 -9.67 12.08
C ALA A 163 37.41 -10.04 13.57
N LEU A 164 36.25 -10.43 14.10
CA LEU A 164 36.12 -10.85 15.51
C LEU A 164 36.95 -12.10 15.78
N ALA A 165 36.91 -13.10 14.90
CA ALA A 165 37.72 -14.31 15.02
C ALA A 165 39.22 -14.02 15.00
N ALA A 166 39.67 -13.09 14.13
CA ALA A 166 41.09 -12.68 14.07
C ALA A 166 41.53 -11.97 15.34
N VAL A 167 40.71 -11.07 15.89
CA VAL A 167 41.03 -10.39 17.17
C VAL A 167 41.10 -11.39 18.31
N TYR A 168 40.14 -12.33 18.37
CA TYR A 168 40.14 -13.39 19.39
C TYR A 168 41.38 -14.29 19.30
N ALA A 169 41.73 -14.72 18.11
CA ALA A 169 42.92 -15.55 17.85
C ALA A 169 44.21 -14.82 18.25
N ALA A 170 44.31 -13.50 17.92
CA ALA A 170 45.45 -12.67 18.30
C ALA A 170 45.57 -12.54 19.83
N MET A 171 44.42 -12.39 20.52
CA MET A 171 44.38 -12.31 21.98
C MET A 171 44.83 -13.60 22.66
N LEU A 172 44.34 -14.76 22.17
CA LEU A 172 44.77 -16.08 22.66
C LEU A 172 46.25 -16.32 22.41
N TRP A 173 46.77 -15.97 21.23
CA TRP A 173 48.19 -16.12 20.91
C TRP A 173 49.11 -15.29 21.83
N ARG A 174 48.69 -14.06 22.13
CA ARG A 174 49.42 -13.22 23.12
C ARG A 174 49.40 -13.83 24.52
N TRP A 175 48.25 -14.39 24.94
CA TRP A 175 48.12 -15.03 26.26
C TRP A 175 48.96 -16.32 26.38
N TRP A 176 49.13 -17.07 25.29
CA TRP A 176 50.00 -18.27 25.28
C TRP A 176 51.49 -17.94 25.28
N LYS A 177 51.88 -16.76 24.89
CA LYS A 177 53.29 -16.33 24.86
C LYS A 177 53.72 -15.58 26.13
N ALA A 178 52.79 -15.23 26.99
CA ALA A 178 53.04 -14.57 28.29
C ALA A 178 53.18 -15.60 29.39
#